data_2c1a45df1bce92edee8003bed288cc9c
#
_entry.id   2c1a45df1bce92edee8003bed288cc9c
#
_cell.length_a   1.000
_cell.length_b   1.000
_cell.length_c   1.000
_cell.angle_alpha   90.00
_cell.angle_beta   90.00
_cell.angle_gamma   90.00
#
_symmetry.space_group_name_H-M   'P 1'
#
loop_
_entity.id
_entity.type
_entity.pdbx_description
1 polymer ?
#
loop_
_entity_poly.entity_id
_entity_poly.type
_entity_poly.pdbx_seq_one_letter_code
_entity_poly.pdbx_strand_id
1 'polypeptide(L)'
;MDKVVILARVSTQAQDYQRQVTELQEYCDRAGWEVTRVFANKVSGAKTVTERNEIVEMVEYIKGNDIQRVVCLEISRLGRNTLEALKVINYLNENGVSLYVKNYNLETLVDGKVNPVASLICTILLEIASMERLTIKERMTSGRNQYIAKCREQGIKMGRPASYRKSDRKSTRLNS
;
A
#
# COMPACT_ATOMS: atom_id res chain seq x y z
N MET A 1 -3.40 -19.88 20.08
CA MET A 1 -3.30 -18.43 19.78
C MET A 1 -3.14 -18.30 18.28
N ASP A 2 -3.98 -17.53 17.60
CA ASP A 2 -3.91 -17.42 16.14
C ASP A 2 -2.68 -16.62 15.74
N LYS A 3 -1.87 -17.19 14.87
CA LYS A 3 -0.69 -16.51 14.32
C LYS A 3 -1.09 -15.62 13.17
N VAL A 4 -0.67 -14.37 13.23
CA VAL A 4 -1.03 -13.36 12.24
C VAL A 4 0.20 -12.64 11.70
N VAL A 5 0.06 -12.09 10.50
CA VAL A 5 1.03 -11.15 9.92
C VAL A 5 0.36 -9.79 9.72
N ILE A 6 1.12 -8.72 9.92
CA ILE A 6 0.68 -7.36 9.67
C ILE A 6 1.18 -6.90 8.32
N LEU A 7 0.29 -6.35 7.49
CA LEU A 7 0.62 -5.66 6.25
C LEU A 7 0.40 -4.16 6.41
N ALA A 8 1.49 -3.40 6.48
CA ALA A 8 1.49 -1.95 6.58
C ALA A 8 2.08 -1.31 5.33
N ARG A 9 1.68 -0.08 5.01
CA ARG A 9 2.25 0.68 3.91
C ARG A 9 2.84 1.99 4.43
N VAL A 10 4.07 2.26 4.08
CA VAL A 10 4.73 3.52 4.43
C VAL A 10 4.35 4.59 3.42
N SER A 11 3.75 5.69 3.88
CA SER A 11 3.83 6.98 3.21
C SER A 11 5.23 7.56 3.44
N THR A 12 5.60 8.60 2.72
CA THR A 12 6.94 9.25 2.81
C THR A 12 7.35 9.74 4.19
N GLN A 13 6.47 9.69 5.19
CA GLN A 13 6.74 10.09 6.57
C GLN A 13 6.89 8.85 7.47
N ALA A 14 8.06 8.68 8.04
CA ALA A 14 8.39 7.55 8.93
C ALA A 14 7.45 7.46 10.17
N GLN A 15 6.95 8.59 10.65
CA GLN A 15 6.02 8.67 11.78
C GLN A 15 4.67 8.00 11.49
N ASP A 16 4.17 8.11 10.27
CA ASP A 16 2.89 7.52 9.86
C ASP A 16 2.95 5.98 9.82
N TYR A 17 4.10 5.45 9.46
CA TYR A 17 4.35 4.00 9.48
C TYR A 17 4.33 3.44 10.88
N GLN A 18 5.13 4.05 11.78
CA GLN A 18 5.25 3.56 13.16
C GLN A 18 3.88 3.56 13.84
N ARG A 19 3.09 4.63 13.65
CA ARG A 19 1.74 4.73 14.17
C ARG A 19 0.83 3.59 13.66
N GLN A 20 0.85 3.30 12.34
CA GLN A 20 0.05 2.22 11.76
C GLN A 20 0.42 0.86 12.33
N VAL A 21 1.71 0.57 12.44
CA VAL A 21 2.19 -0.71 12.99
C VAL A 21 1.81 -0.83 14.46
N THR A 22 2.05 0.21 15.27
CA THR A 22 1.68 0.21 16.70
C THR A 22 0.18 0.00 16.88
N GLU A 23 -0.65 0.71 16.11
CA GLU A 23 -2.11 0.59 16.15
C GLU A 23 -2.60 -0.83 15.82
N LEU A 24 -1.99 -1.47 14.82
CA LEU A 24 -2.33 -2.85 14.44
C LEU A 24 -1.81 -3.86 15.47
N GLN A 25 -0.62 -3.64 16.02
CA GLN A 25 -0.02 -4.49 17.05
C GLN A 25 -0.91 -4.50 18.30
N GLU A 26 -1.25 -3.32 18.83
CA GLU A 26 -2.13 -3.18 19.99
C GLU A 26 -3.51 -3.81 19.76
N TYR A 27 -4.00 -3.75 18.53
CA TYR A 27 -5.25 -4.42 18.17
C TYR A 27 -5.10 -5.93 18.23
N CYS A 28 -4.05 -6.50 17.63
CA CYS A 28 -3.77 -7.93 17.65
C CYS A 28 -3.60 -8.45 19.09
N ASP A 29 -2.85 -7.72 19.91
CA ASP A 29 -2.63 -8.06 21.32
C ASP A 29 -3.95 -8.14 22.10
N ARG A 30 -4.86 -7.16 21.90
CA ARG A 30 -6.20 -7.16 22.52
C ARG A 30 -7.10 -8.27 21.99
N ALA A 31 -6.93 -8.66 20.72
CA ALA A 31 -7.69 -9.76 20.11
C ALA A 31 -7.14 -11.14 20.49
N GLY A 32 -6.01 -11.20 21.20
CA GLY A 32 -5.36 -12.45 21.57
C GLY A 32 -4.65 -13.13 20.38
N TRP A 33 -4.19 -12.36 19.39
CA TRP A 33 -3.47 -12.85 18.21
C TRP A 33 -1.96 -12.64 18.37
N GLU A 34 -1.19 -13.62 17.93
CA GLU A 34 0.27 -13.57 17.94
C GLU A 34 0.79 -12.98 16.62
N VAL A 35 1.36 -11.79 16.67
CA VAL A 35 1.98 -11.18 15.48
C VAL A 35 3.35 -11.80 15.23
N THR A 36 3.46 -12.62 14.20
CA THR A 36 4.70 -13.32 13.85
C THR A 36 5.63 -12.47 13.00
N ARG A 37 5.07 -11.62 12.11
CA ARG A 37 5.87 -10.75 11.23
C ARG A 37 5.08 -9.54 10.76
N VAL A 38 5.82 -8.43 10.53
CA VAL A 38 5.28 -7.20 9.92
C VAL A 38 5.91 -7.03 8.53
N PHE A 39 5.07 -6.93 7.51
CA PHE A 39 5.45 -6.63 6.13
C PHE A 39 5.15 -5.18 5.83
N ALA A 40 6.20 -4.44 5.44
CA ALA A 40 6.09 -3.02 5.24
C ALA A 40 6.94 -2.54 4.08
N ASN A 41 6.36 -1.80 3.15
CA ASN A 41 7.09 -1.20 2.06
C ASN A 41 7.51 0.24 2.41
N LYS A 42 8.81 0.48 2.47
CA LYS A 42 9.36 1.84 2.50
C LYS A 42 9.43 2.36 1.06
N VAL A 43 8.42 3.13 0.64
CA VAL A 43 8.51 3.88 -0.63
C VAL A 43 9.53 5.01 -0.45
N SER A 44 10.80 4.75 -0.71
CA SER A 44 11.78 5.83 -0.86
C SER A 44 11.51 6.55 -2.18
N GLY A 45 11.23 7.84 -2.14
CA GLY A 45 10.83 8.69 -3.27
C GLY A 45 11.84 8.86 -4.40
N ALA A 46 12.84 8.00 -4.54
CA ALA A 46 13.92 8.13 -5.53
C ALA A 46 14.20 6.89 -6.39
N LYS A 47 13.47 5.79 -6.22
CA LYS A 47 13.68 4.61 -7.07
C LYS A 47 12.39 4.18 -7.73
N THR A 48 12.47 4.05 -9.05
CA THR A 48 11.57 3.33 -9.95
C THR A 48 10.94 2.13 -9.23
N VAL A 49 9.64 2.05 -9.35
CA VAL A 49 8.76 1.01 -8.89
C VAL A 49 9.33 -0.37 -9.19
N THR A 50 10.20 -0.84 -8.36
CA THR A 50 10.52 -2.26 -8.28
C THR A 50 9.39 -2.91 -7.50
N GLU A 51 8.79 -3.87 -8.14
CA GLU A 51 7.83 -4.87 -7.73
C GLU A 51 7.58 -4.94 -6.23
N ARG A 52 6.32 -5.13 -5.88
CA ARG A 52 5.87 -5.25 -4.48
C ARG A 52 6.45 -6.49 -3.84
N ASN A 53 7.72 -6.44 -3.53
CA ASN A 53 8.42 -7.52 -2.87
C ASN A 53 7.73 -7.89 -1.56
N GLU A 54 7.13 -6.90 -0.84
CA GLU A 54 6.45 -7.15 0.44
C GLU A 54 5.23 -8.07 0.32
N ILE A 55 4.44 -7.97 -0.76
CA ILE A 55 3.30 -8.89 -0.98
C ILE A 55 3.81 -10.28 -1.35
N VAL A 56 4.82 -10.35 -2.22
CA VAL A 56 5.45 -11.63 -2.60
C VAL A 56 6.11 -12.27 -1.39
N GLU A 57 6.89 -11.52 -0.62
CA GLU A 57 7.54 -11.99 0.61
C GLU A 57 6.51 -12.44 1.65
N MET A 58 5.40 -11.72 1.79
CA MET A 58 4.31 -12.11 2.68
C MET A 58 3.67 -13.42 2.24
N VAL A 59 3.37 -13.57 0.95
CA VAL A 59 2.78 -14.79 0.40
C VAL A 59 3.73 -15.98 0.58
N GLU A 60 5.02 -15.80 0.33
CA GLU A 60 6.03 -16.85 0.54
C GLU A 60 6.17 -17.21 2.03
N TYR A 61 6.15 -16.21 2.90
CA TYR A 61 6.20 -16.45 4.34
C TYR A 61 4.98 -17.24 4.83
N ILE A 62 3.79 -16.91 4.34
CA ILE A 62 2.55 -17.62 4.68
C ILE A 62 2.62 -19.10 4.29
N LYS A 63 3.20 -19.43 3.12
CA LYS A 63 3.36 -20.83 2.66
C LYS A 63 4.20 -21.68 3.59
N GLY A 64 5.20 -21.09 4.25
CA GLY A 64 6.14 -21.79 5.13
C GLY A 64 5.78 -21.75 6.61
N ASN A 65 4.72 -21.04 6.97
CA ASN A 65 4.32 -20.82 8.36
C ASN A 65 2.82 -21.01 8.52
N ASP A 66 2.41 -21.46 9.69
CA ASP A 66 0.99 -21.66 10.03
C ASP A 66 0.34 -20.31 10.40
N ILE A 67 0.03 -19.51 9.38
CA ILE A 67 -0.57 -18.18 9.53
C ILE A 67 -2.08 -18.27 9.29
N GLN A 68 -2.87 -17.80 10.25
CA GLN A 68 -4.32 -17.81 10.17
C GLN A 68 -4.89 -16.52 9.57
N ARG A 69 -4.19 -15.37 9.77
CA ARG A 69 -4.69 -14.06 9.30
C ARG A 69 -3.60 -13.15 8.77
N VAL A 70 -3.98 -12.36 7.76
CA VAL A 70 -3.28 -11.14 7.35
C VAL A 70 -4.08 -9.96 7.87
N VAL A 71 -3.46 -9.07 8.64
CA VAL A 71 -4.11 -7.90 9.25
C VAL A 71 -3.61 -6.63 8.58
N CYS A 72 -4.52 -5.78 8.12
CA CYS A 72 -4.19 -4.47 7.56
C CYS A 72 -5.21 -3.41 8.00
N LEU A 73 -4.85 -2.12 7.89
CA LEU A 73 -5.79 -1.03 8.15
C LEU A 73 -6.79 -0.89 7.01
N GLU A 74 -6.32 -0.95 5.78
CA GLU A 74 -7.09 -0.70 4.58
C GLU A 74 -6.79 -1.74 3.50
N ILE A 75 -7.82 -2.13 2.78
CA ILE A 75 -7.75 -3.10 1.69
C ILE A 75 -6.88 -2.61 0.51
N SER A 76 -6.78 -1.29 0.32
CA SER A 76 -5.95 -0.67 -0.72
C SER A 76 -4.45 -0.96 -0.57
N ARG A 77 -4.03 -1.59 0.53
CA ARG A 77 -2.65 -2.02 0.77
C ARG A 77 -2.28 -3.28 -0.03
N LEU A 78 -3.26 -4.09 -0.41
CA LEU A 78 -3.07 -5.38 -1.08
C LEU A 78 -2.73 -5.28 -2.57
N GLY A 79 -3.14 -4.22 -3.27
CA GLY A 79 -2.97 -4.11 -4.71
C GLY A 79 -2.74 -2.67 -5.20
N ARG A 80 -2.13 -2.51 -6.40
CA ARG A 80 -2.09 -1.22 -7.11
C ARG A 80 -3.42 -0.89 -7.78
N ASN A 81 -4.18 -1.91 -8.07
CA ASN A 81 -5.51 -1.84 -8.67
C ASN A 81 -6.38 -2.92 -8.05
N THR A 82 -7.67 -2.86 -8.34
CA THR A 82 -8.68 -3.78 -7.85
C THR A 82 -8.35 -5.23 -8.19
N LEU A 83 -7.91 -5.49 -9.41
CA LEU A 83 -7.63 -6.86 -9.88
C LEU A 83 -6.47 -7.50 -9.11
N GLU A 84 -5.37 -6.77 -8.88
CA GLU A 84 -4.24 -7.27 -8.09
C GLU A 84 -4.65 -7.57 -6.66
N ALA A 85 -5.39 -6.67 -6.02
CA ALA A 85 -5.85 -6.86 -4.65
C ALA A 85 -6.79 -8.06 -4.51
N LEU A 86 -7.74 -8.22 -5.44
CA LEU A 86 -8.65 -9.37 -5.46
C LEU A 86 -7.90 -10.70 -5.68
N LYS A 87 -6.86 -10.73 -6.51
CA LYS A 87 -6.02 -11.91 -6.67
C LYS A 87 -5.34 -12.31 -5.36
N VAL A 88 -4.83 -11.34 -4.60
CA VAL A 88 -4.21 -11.61 -3.29
C VAL A 88 -5.26 -12.12 -2.30
N ILE A 89 -6.44 -11.51 -2.25
CA ILE A 89 -7.54 -11.95 -1.37
C ILE A 89 -7.96 -13.38 -1.70
N ASN A 90 -8.19 -13.69 -2.97
CA ASN A 90 -8.58 -15.03 -3.39
C ASN A 90 -7.49 -16.05 -3.05
N TYR A 91 -6.23 -15.72 -3.31
CA TYR A 91 -5.11 -16.57 -2.94
C TYR A 91 -5.07 -16.86 -1.44
N LEU A 92 -5.25 -15.84 -0.58
CA LEU A 92 -5.30 -16.02 0.86
C LEU A 92 -6.45 -16.95 1.27
N ASN A 93 -7.66 -16.69 0.76
CA ASN A 93 -8.84 -17.48 1.06
C ASN A 93 -8.70 -18.95 0.62
N GLU A 94 -8.14 -19.21 -0.56
CA GLU A 94 -7.86 -20.55 -1.08
C GLU A 94 -6.86 -21.34 -0.22
N ASN A 95 -5.95 -20.62 0.45
CA ASN A 95 -4.98 -21.21 1.37
C ASN A 95 -5.45 -21.19 2.85
N GLY A 96 -6.72 -20.91 3.10
CA GLY A 96 -7.29 -20.90 4.44
C GLY A 96 -6.84 -19.75 5.33
N VAL A 97 -6.24 -18.71 4.74
CA VAL A 97 -5.77 -17.52 5.46
C VAL A 97 -6.78 -16.40 5.32
N SER A 98 -7.30 -15.91 6.44
CA SER A 98 -8.25 -14.81 6.45
C SER A 98 -7.55 -13.45 6.27
N LEU A 99 -8.15 -12.54 5.50
CA LEU A 99 -7.79 -11.14 5.50
C LEU A 99 -8.68 -10.40 6.50
N TYR A 100 -8.07 -9.74 7.47
CA TYR A 100 -8.74 -8.85 8.41
C TYR A 100 -8.43 -7.39 8.12
N VAL A 101 -9.45 -6.61 7.79
CA VAL A 101 -9.33 -5.16 7.51
C VAL A 101 -9.87 -4.37 8.69
N LYS A 102 -8.97 -3.80 9.50
CA LYS A 102 -9.30 -3.19 10.78
C LYS A 102 -10.28 -2.02 10.65
N ASN A 103 -10.08 -1.12 9.68
CA ASN A 103 -10.93 0.08 9.53
C ASN A 103 -12.41 -0.24 9.29
N TYR A 104 -12.71 -1.44 8.80
CA TYR A 104 -14.07 -1.87 8.51
C TYR A 104 -14.54 -3.02 9.39
N ASN A 105 -13.69 -3.49 10.29
CA ASN A 105 -13.94 -4.70 11.10
C ASN A 105 -14.40 -5.87 10.21
N LEU A 106 -13.69 -6.08 9.11
CA LEU A 106 -14.08 -6.97 8.03
C LEU A 106 -13.13 -8.15 7.94
N GLU A 107 -13.66 -9.36 7.95
CA GLU A 107 -12.92 -10.61 7.84
C GLU A 107 -13.41 -11.44 6.65
N THR A 108 -12.46 -11.89 5.80
CA THR A 108 -12.81 -12.60 4.56
C THR A 108 -13.13 -14.07 4.76
N LEU A 109 -12.61 -14.71 5.80
CA LEU A 109 -12.97 -16.05 6.21
C LEU A 109 -13.54 -16.04 7.63
N VAL A 110 -14.64 -16.74 7.84
CA VAL A 110 -15.24 -17.01 9.15
C VAL A 110 -15.41 -18.52 9.28
N ASP A 111 -14.87 -19.11 10.33
CA ASP A 111 -14.88 -20.57 10.55
C ASP A 111 -14.39 -21.37 9.32
N GLY A 112 -13.33 -20.86 8.66
CA GLY A 112 -12.73 -21.49 7.47
C GLY A 112 -13.57 -21.36 6.19
N LYS A 113 -14.70 -20.65 6.22
CA LYS A 113 -15.57 -20.42 5.05
C LYS A 113 -15.48 -18.98 4.58
N VAL A 114 -15.50 -18.80 3.25
CA VAL A 114 -15.52 -17.46 2.66
C VAL A 114 -16.76 -16.72 3.10
N ASN A 115 -16.58 -15.52 3.65
CA ASN A 115 -17.65 -14.60 3.99
C ASN A 115 -18.10 -13.84 2.73
N PRO A 116 -19.27 -14.15 2.15
CA PRO A 116 -19.70 -13.53 0.89
C PRO A 116 -19.94 -12.02 1.03
N VAL A 117 -20.39 -11.58 2.20
CA VAL A 117 -20.61 -10.15 2.47
C VAL A 117 -19.27 -9.41 2.51
N ALA A 118 -18.27 -9.98 3.18
CA ALA A 118 -16.92 -9.43 3.20
C ALA A 118 -16.32 -9.36 1.79
N SER A 119 -16.48 -10.40 0.99
CA SER A 119 -16.01 -10.44 -0.40
C SER A 119 -16.63 -9.33 -1.25
N LEU A 120 -17.94 -9.13 -1.13
CA LEU A 120 -18.64 -8.03 -1.82
C LEU A 120 -18.14 -6.65 -1.36
N ILE A 121 -18.06 -6.43 -0.04
CA ILE A 121 -17.58 -5.17 0.52
C ILE A 121 -16.13 -4.89 0.07
N CYS A 122 -15.26 -5.89 0.09
CA CYS A 122 -13.89 -5.77 -0.40
C CYS A 122 -13.86 -5.30 -1.87
N THR A 123 -14.69 -5.87 -2.71
CA THR A 123 -14.78 -5.49 -4.12
C THR A 123 -15.23 -4.03 -4.28
N ILE A 124 -16.27 -3.61 -3.57
CA ILE A 124 -16.77 -2.25 -3.61
C ILE A 124 -15.71 -1.24 -3.12
N LEU A 125 -15.05 -1.53 -2.00
CA LEU A 125 -14.01 -0.65 -1.46
C LEU A 125 -12.80 -0.51 -2.40
N LEU A 126 -12.42 -1.59 -3.08
CA LEU A 126 -11.36 -1.57 -4.06
C LEU A 126 -11.74 -0.74 -5.30
N GLU A 127 -12.97 -0.84 -5.76
CA GLU A 127 -13.47 -0.01 -6.87
C GLU A 127 -13.51 1.47 -6.49
N ILE A 128 -13.99 1.82 -5.30
CA ILE A 128 -13.97 3.21 -4.80
C ILE A 128 -12.54 3.74 -4.77
N ALA A 129 -11.59 2.98 -4.21
CA ALA A 129 -10.19 3.37 -4.17
C ALA A 129 -9.56 3.53 -5.58
N SER A 130 -10.02 2.77 -6.55
CA SER A 130 -9.60 2.90 -7.95
C SER A 130 -10.16 4.17 -8.59
N MET A 131 -11.42 4.49 -8.36
CA MET A 131 -12.06 5.72 -8.83
C MET A 131 -11.39 6.98 -8.25
N GLU A 132 -11.08 6.98 -6.97
CA GLU A 132 -10.36 8.09 -6.33
C GLU A 132 -8.99 8.34 -6.99
N ARG A 133 -8.23 7.28 -7.29
CA ARG A 133 -6.95 7.39 -8.00
C ARG A 133 -7.10 7.97 -9.40
N LEU A 134 -8.13 7.57 -10.14
CA LEU A 134 -8.43 8.11 -11.46
C LEU A 134 -8.74 9.61 -11.37
N THR A 135 -9.60 10.01 -10.44
CA THR A 135 -9.95 11.41 -10.21
C THR A 135 -8.73 12.27 -9.87
N ILE A 136 -7.85 11.77 -9.00
CA ILE A 136 -6.59 12.45 -8.66
C ILE A 136 -5.72 12.61 -9.91
N LYS A 137 -5.56 11.54 -10.71
CA LYS A 137 -4.77 11.56 -11.94
C LYS A 137 -5.32 12.55 -12.96
N GLU A 138 -6.63 12.61 -13.14
CA GLU A 138 -7.30 13.55 -14.02
C GLU A 138 -7.08 15.01 -13.57
N ARG A 139 -7.25 15.29 -12.28
CA ARG A 139 -6.97 16.63 -11.71
C ARG A 139 -5.51 17.04 -11.92
N MET A 140 -4.56 16.14 -11.68
CA MET A 140 -3.13 16.40 -11.91
C MET A 140 -2.83 16.66 -13.40
N THR A 141 -3.46 15.88 -14.30
CA THR A 141 -3.28 16.03 -15.75
C THR A 141 -3.88 17.35 -16.23
N SER A 142 -5.09 17.69 -15.78
CA SER A 142 -5.73 18.96 -16.09
C SER A 142 -4.92 20.16 -15.59
N GLY A 143 -4.49 20.14 -14.33
CA GLY A 143 -3.63 21.20 -13.77
C GLY A 143 -2.30 21.35 -14.52
N ARG A 144 -1.67 20.24 -14.93
CA ARG A 144 -0.47 20.24 -15.75
C ARG A 144 -0.73 20.88 -17.11
N ASN A 145 -1.81 20.51 -17.78
CA ASN A 145 -2.16 21.06 -19.09
C ASN A 145 -2.44 22.55 -19.03
N GLN A 146 -3.17 23.03 -18.00
CA GLN A 146 -3.39 24.45 -17.77
C GLN A 146 -2.07 25.20 -17.53
N TYR A 147 -1.17 24.65 -16.74
CA TYR A 147 0.16 25.22 -16.51
C TYR A 147 0.98 25.30 -17.81
N ILE A 148 0.94 24.24 -18.65
CA ILE A 148 1.59 24.21 -19.95
C ILE A 148 1.06 25.31 -20.87
N ALA A 149 -0.27 25.46 -20.95
CA ALA A 149 -0.91 26.51 -21.75
C ALA A 149 -0.46 27.90 -21.28
N LYS A 150 -0.53 28.18 -19.98
CA LYS A 150 -0.07 29.43 -19.38
C LYS A 150 1.41 29.73 -19.67
N CYS A 151 2.28 28.72 -19.57
CA CYS A 151 3.70 28.90 -19.89
C CYS A 151 3.92 29.24 -21.36
N ARG A 152 3.15 28.63 -22.28
CA ARG A 152 3.22 28.94 -23.73
C ARG A 152 2.78 30.38 -24.01
N GLU A 153 1.69 30.83 -23.43
CA GLU A 153 1.19 32.20 -23.57
C GLU A 153 2.18 33.24 -23.04
N GLN A 154 2.87 32.92 -21.94
CA GLN A 154 3.82 33.83 -21.28
C GLN A 154 5.27 33.68 -21.79
N GLY A 155 5.52 32.81 -22.78
CA GLY A 155 6.87 32.55 -23.30
C GLY A 155 7.84 31.93 -22.27
N ILE A 156 7.31 31.33 -21.19
CA ILE A 156 8.10 30.73 -20.12
C ILE A 156 8.55 29.35 -20.56
N LYS A 157 9.88 29.10 -20.58
CA LYS A 157 10.42 27.77 -20.82
C LYS A 157 10.05 26.79 -19.70
N MET A 158 9.37 25.72 -20.08
CA MET A 158 9.07 24.63 -19.16
C MET A 158 10.33 23.82 -18.87
N GLY A 159 10.51 23.47 -17.60
CA GLY A 159 11.62 22.63 -17.17
C GLY A 159 12.24 23.12 -15.87
N ARG A 160 13.36 22.52 -15.52
CA ARG A 160 14.12 22.89 -14.34
C ARG A 160 14.62 24.33 -14.45
N PRO A 161 14.45 25.21 -13.44
CA PRO A 161 14.90 26.58 -13.48
C PRO A 161 16.39 26.69 -13.87
N ALA A 162 16.76 27.69 -14.68
CA ALA A 162 18.13 27.91 -15.12
C ALA A 162 19.12 28.17 -13.96
N SER A 163 18.61 28.57 -12.79
CA SER A 163 19.38 28.77 -11.55
C SER A 163 19.90 27.46 -10.94
N TYR A 164 19.40 26.31 -11.37
CA TYR A 164 19.91 25.02 -10.90
C TYR A 164 21.24 24.68 -11.59
N ARG A 165 22.36 25.05 -10.97
CA ARG A 165 23.70 24.70 -11.44
C ARG A 165 24.02 23.24 -11.15
N LYS A 166 24.63 22.54 -12.12
CA LYS A 166 25.14 21.16 -12.00
C LYS A 166 26.20 20.97 -10.89
N SER A 167 26.70 22.05 -10.27
CA SER A 167 27.76 22.04 -9.26
C SER A 167 27.36 21.28 -7.97
N ASP A 168 26.05 21.23 -7.65
CA ASP A 168 25.59 20.55 -6.43
C ASP A 168 25.58 19.01 -6.53
N ARG A 169 25.86 18.46 -7.73
CA ARG A 169 25.96 17.00 -7.89
C ARG A 169 27.38 16.44 -7.58
N LYS A 170 28.40 17.29 -7.47
CA LYS A 170 29.79 16.83 -7.24
C LYS A 170 30.14 16.67 -5.76
N SER A 171 29.44 17.32 -4.85
CA SER A 171 29.76 17.27 -3.42
C SER A 171 29.34 16.00 -2.70
N THR A 172 28.46 15.18 -3.31
CA THR A 172 27.93 13.95 -2.68
C THR A 172 28.72 12.68 -3.06
N ARG A 173 29.82 12.80 -3.84
CA ARG A 173 30.61 11.64 -4.30
C ARG A 173 32.03 11.57 -3.72
N LEU A 174 32.36 12.39 -2.73
CA LEU A 174 33.69 12.44 -2.14
C LEU A 174 33.67 12.24 -0.63
N ASN A 175 32.91 11.26 -0.14
CA ASN A 175 33.11 10.66 1.17
C ASN A 175 32.63 9.19 1.10
N SER A 176 33.47 8.36 0.55
CA SER A 176 33.47 6.89 0.72
C SER A 176 34.91 6.48 0.95
#